data_fdd96cfaafe150fddb2dbafb08187d76
#
_entry.id   fdd96cfaafe150fddb2dbafb08187d76
#
_cell.length_a   1.000
_cell.length_b   1.000
_cell.length_c   1.000
_cell.angle_alpha   90.00
_cell.angle_beta   90.00
_cell.angle_gamma   90.00
#
_symmetry.space_group_name_H-M   'P 1'
#
loop_
_entity.id
_entity.type
_entity.pdbx_description
1 polymer ?
#
loop_
_entity_poly.entity_id
_entity_poly.type
_entity_poly.pdbx_seq_one_letter_code
_entity_poly.pdbx_strand_id
1 'polypeptide(L)'
;MVKVDLITGFLGSGKTTFIKKYARYLMEQGQNIGILENDFGAINVDMMLLRELESENCELEMVAGGCDKDCYRRRFRTKLIAMGMCGYDRILVEPSGIFDVDEFFDILHEEPLDRWYEIGNVITVVDAKLEEKLSDEADYLLASEAANAGCIVLSRSQEASEKEIENTVSHLNAAMEKVQCKRRFKDEIVVKDWTAFDEADYETFLSCGYVPENYRKMHIEEGETFKSLYFMNLDTVSYTHLRAHET
;
A
#
# COMPACT_ATOMS: atom_id res chain seq x y z
N MET A 1 -13.21 15.42 -10.24
CA MET A 1 -11.89 14.77 -10.34
C MET A 1 -12.00 13.41 -9.72
N VAL A 2 -11.36 12.40 -10.28
CA VAL A 2 -11.33 11.04 -9.73
C VAL A 2 -10.42 11.01 -8.51
N LYS A 3 -10.89 10.50 -7.37
CA LYS A 3 -10.06 10.35 -6.18
C LYS A 3 -9.16 9.13 -6.31
N VAL A 4 -7.88 9.28 -5.95
CA VAL A 4 -6.93 8.16 -5.94
C VAL A 4 -6.47 7.92 -4.50
N ASP A 5 -6.79 6.75 -3.98
CA ASP A 5 -6.33 6.31 -2.67
C ASP A 5 -5.15 5.37 -2.83
N LEU A 6 -4.11 5.60 -2.06
CA LEU A 6 -2.89 4.80 -2.04
C LEU A 6 -2.89 3.90 -0.79
N ILE A 7 -2.80 2.60 -0.98
CA ILE A 7 -2.74 1.62 0.10
C ILE A 7 -1.33 1.03 0.16
N THR A 8 -0.53 1.50 1.11
CA THR A 8 0.86 1.10 1.31
C THR A 8 1.02 0.08 2.43
N GLY A 9 2.21 -0.41 2.64
CA GLY A 9 2.57 -1.35 3.68
C GLY A 9 3.45 -2.50 3.18
N PHE A 10 4.18 -3.13 4.08
CA PHE A 10 5.09 -4.22 3.75
C PHE A 10 4.42 -5.36 2.99
N LEU A 11 5.24 -6.12 2.26
CA LEU A 11 4.82 -7.38 1.68
C LEU A 11 4.25 -8.30 2.79
N GLY A 12 3.05 -8.84 2.57
CA GLY A 12 2.37 -9.70 3.55
C GLY A 12 1.70 -8.97 4.72
N SER A 13 1.72 -7.64 4.77
CA SER A 13 1.01 -6.88 5.81
C SER A 13 -0.51 -6.98 5.73
N GLY A 14 -1.07 -7.44 4.61
CA GLY A 14 -2.51 -7.59 4.41
C GLY A 14 -3.16 -6.52 3.54
N LYS A 15 -2.40 -5.75 2.76
CA LYS A 15 -2.91 -4.70 1.86
C LYS A 15 -4.06 -5.18 0.98
N THR A 16 -3.85 -6.26 0.23
CA THR A 16 -4.85 -6.85 -0.66
C THR A 16 -6.14 -7.22 0.06
N THR A 17 -6.02 -7.77 1.29
CA THR A 17 -7.18 -8.08 2.14
C THR A 17 -7.91 -6.81 2.58
N PHE A 18 -7.18 -5.75 2.91
CA PHE A 18 -7.76 -4.45 3.24
C PHE A 18 -8.47 -3.84 2.03
N ILE A 19 -7.79 -3.79 0.87
CA ILE A 19 -8.35 -3.31 -0.39
C ILE A 19 -9.67 -4.01 -0.71
N LYS A 20 -9.72 -5.32 -0.56
CA LYS A 20 -10.92 -6.12 -0.81
C LYS A 20 -12.11 -5.70 0.04
N LYS A 21 -11.90 -5.42 1.32
CA LYS A 21 -12.94 -4.92 2.22
C LYS A 21 -13.36 -3.49 1.90
N TYR A 22 -12.37 -2.63 1.68
CA TYR A 22 -12.59 -1.22 1.38
C TYR A 22 -13.31 -1.05 0.04
N ALA A 23 -12.90 -1.79 -0.99
CA ALA A 23 -13.55 -1.81 -2.29
C ALA A 23 -15.01 -2.26 -2.21
N ARG A 24 -15.30 -3.34 -1.48
CA ARG A 24 -16.69 -3.80 -1.28
C ARG A 24 -17.56 -2.72 -0.65
N TYR A 25 -17.07 -2.08 0.40
CA TYR A 25 -17.80 -0.98 1.03
C TYR A 25 -18.09 0.15 0.03
N LEU A 26 -17.08 0.57 -0.76
CA LEU A 26 -17.26 1.61 -1.77
C LEU A 26 -18.31 1.22 -2.84
N MET A 27 -18.28 -0.02 -3.30
CA MET A 27 -19.25 -0.56 -4.25
C MET A 27 -20.68 -0.59 -3.67
N GLU A 28 -20.82 -0.95 -2.38
CA GLU A 28 -22.09 -0.93 -1.65
C GLU A 28 -22.65 0.50 -1.51
N GLN A 29 -21.76 1.50 -1.47
CA GLN A 29 -22.13 2.92 -1.54
C GLN A 29 -22.45 3.40 -2.97
N GLY A 30 -22.44 2.50 -3.95
CA GLY A 30 -22.75 2.80 -5.36
C GLY A 30 -21.64 3.48 -6.14
N GLN A 31 -20.40 3.46 -5.64
CA GLN A 31 -19.27 4.03 -6.37
C GLN A 31 -18.79 3.07 -7.46
N ASN A 32 -18.37 3.66 -8.58
CA ASN A 32 -17.66 2.96 -9.65
C ASN A 32 -16.15 3.08 -9.38
N ILE A 33 -15.47 1.95 -9.15
CA ILE A 33 -14.08 1.94 -8.69
C ILE A 33 -13.16 1.21 -9.67
N GLY A 34 -11.93 1.72 -9.79
CA GLY A 34 -10.81 1.00 -10.40
C GLY A 34 -9.84 0.55 -9.30
N ILE A 35 -9.31 -0.66 -9.41
CA ILE A 35 -8.22 -1.13 -8.57
C ILE A 35 -6.99 -1.28 -9.46
N LEU A 36 -5.91 -0.60 -9.12
CA LEU A 36 -4.65 -0.64 -9.85
C LEU A 36 -3.58 -1.34 -8.99
N GLU A 37 -3.29 -2.56 -9.37
CA GLU A 37 -2.26 -3.40 -8.79
C GLU A 37 -0.91 -3.17 -9.45
N ASN A 38 0.12 -3.13 -8.65
CA ASN A 38 1.48 -3.12 -9.13
C ASN A 38 2.22 -4.37 -8.66
N ASP A 39 2.50 -5.28 -9.58
CA ASP A 39 3.24 -6.50 -9.27
C ASP A 39 4.46 -6.67 -10.19
N PHE A 40 5.59 -7.02 -9.56
CA PHE A 40 6.83 -7.39 -10.26
C PHE A 40 6.91 -8.90 -10.58
N GLY A 41 5.95 -9.70 -10.11
CA GLY A 41 5.95 -11.16 -10.22
C GLY A 41 5.44 -11.69 -11.56
N ALA A 42 5.90 -12.90 -11.93
CA ALA A 42 5.39 -13.62 -13.10
C ALA A 42 3.95 -14.17 -12.91
N ILE A 43 3.50 -14.29 -11.66
CA ILE A 43 2.14 -14.73 -11.28
C ILE A 43 1.66 -13.76 -10.20
N ASN A 44 0.65 -12.98 -10.53
CA ASN A 44 0.04 -12.05 -9.59
C ASN A 44 -1.00 -12.78 -8.73
N VAL A 45 -0.60 -13.14 -7.50
CA VAL A 45 -1.48 -13.80 -6.53
C VAL A 45 -2.52 -12.81 -6.00
N ASP A 46 -2.15 -11.55 -5.83
CA ASP A 46 -3.03 -10.51 -5.30
C ASP A 46 -4.18 -10.21 -6.27
N MET A 47 -3.90 -10.14 -7.58
CA MET A 47 -4.93 -10.06 -8.61
C MET A 47 -5.90 -11.25 -8.56
N MET A 48 -5.43 -12.46 -8.27
CA MET A 48 -6.32 -13.62 -8.14
C MET A 48 -7.27 -13.47 -6.95
N LEU A 49 -6.80 -12.87 -5.85
CA LEU A 49 -7.61 -12.61 -4.65
C LEU A 49 -8.65 -11.51 -4.89
N LEU A 50 -8.35 -10.57 -5.77
CA LEU A 50 -9.24 -9.44 -6.10
C LEU A 50 -10.26 -9.75 -7.20
N ARG A 51 -10.05 -10.82 -7.99
CA ARG A 51 -10.95 -11.17 -9.12
C ARG A 51 -12.43 -11.30 -8.76
N GLU A 52 -12.73 -11.72 -7.54
CA GLU A 52 -14.12 -11.82 -7.08
C GLU A 52 -14.84 -10.47 -6.98
N LEU A 53 -14.09 -9.35 -7.03
CA LEU A 53 -14.64 -7.99 -7.01
C LEU A 53 -15.00 -7.49 -8.41
N GLU A 54 -14.50 -8.13 -9.48
CA GLU A 54 -14.79 -7.72 -10.86
C GLU A 54 -16.29 -7.74 -11.10
N SER A 55 -16.82 -6.60 -11.50
CA SER A 55 -18.25 -6.37 -11.72
C SER A 55 -18.45 -5.14 -12.60
N GLU A 56 -19.70 -4.77 -12.86
CA GLU A 56 -20.02 -3.54 -13.57
C GLU A 56 -19.50 -2.27 -12.86
N ASN A 57 -19.30 -2.33 -11.54
CA ASN A 57 -18.87 -1.21 -10.70
C ASN A 57 -17.44 -1.35 -10.17
N CYS A 58 -16.71 -2.38 -10.59
CA CYS A 58 -15.32 -2.58 -10.18
C CYS A 58 -14.49 -3.22 -11.29
N GLU A 59 -13.47 -2.53 -11.73
CA GLU A 59 -12.52 -3.01 -12.72
C GLU A 59 -11.13 -3.16 -12.12
N LEU A 60 -10.48 -4.28 -12.45
CA LEU A 60 -9.13 -4.59 -12.01
C LEU A 60 -8.13 -4.30 -13.11
N GLU A 61 -7.12 -3.51 -12.80
CA GLU A 61 -6.04 -3.17 -13.70
C GLU A 61 -4.68 -3.47 -13.10
N MET A 62 -3.71 -3.77 -13.93
CA MET A 62 -2.36 -4.12 -13.49
C MET A 62 -1.29 -3.32 -14.22
N VAL A 63 -0.28 -2.91 -13.48
CA VAL A 63 0.99 -2.46 -14.03
C VAL A 63 1.97 -3.63 -13.94
N ALA A 64 2.19 -4.32 -15.05
CA ALA A 64 3.21 -5.36 -15.12
C ALA A 64 4.61 -4.75 -15.00
N GLY A 65 5.50 -5.42 -14.25
CA GLY A 65 6.84 -4.98 -13.92
C GLY A 65 7.64 -4.37 -15.07
N GLY A 66 8.46 -3.39 -14.75
CA GLY A 66 9.39 -2.75 -15.68
C GLY A 66 10.79 -3.34 -15.57
N CYS A 67 11.63 -3.13 -16.59
CA CYS A 67 13.05 -3.49 -16.53
C CYS A 67 13.85 -2.54 -15.62
N ASP A 68 13.29 -1.37 -15.31
CA ASP A 68 13.87 -0.34 -14.46
C ASP A 68 12.78 0.62 -13.93
N LYS A 69 13.18 1.51 -13.03
CA LYS A 69 12.33 2.51 -12.37
C LYS A 69 11.61 3.44 -13.36
N ASP A 70 12.31 3.90 -14.38
CA ASP A 70 11.77 4.82 -15.39
C ASP A 70 10.74 4.13 -16.29
N CYS A 71 10.96 2.86 -16.59
CA CYS A 71 10.01 2.05 -17.36
C CYS A 71 8.72 1.84 -16.57
N TYR A 72 8.85 1.55 -15.27
CA TYR A 72 7.71 1.42 -14.37
C TYR A 72 6.91 2.72 -14.28
N ARG A 73 7.57 3.86 -13.99
CA ARG A 73 6.93 5.19 -13.92
C ARG A 73 6.11 5.49 -15.18
N ARG A 74 6.67 5.25 -16.37
CA ARG A 74 5.96 5.45 -17.65
C ARG A 74 4.74 4.55 -17.80
N ARG A 75 4.84 3.27 -17.42
CA ARG A 75 3.72 2.33 -17.48
C ARG A 75 2.60 2.72 -16.52
N PHE A 76 2.95 3.04 -15.29
CA PHE A 76 2.01 3.49 -14.27
C PHE A 76 1.26 4.75 -14.74
N ARG A 77 1.99 5.76 -15.21
CA ARG A 77 1.42 6.98 -15.78
C ARG A 77 0.49 6.68 -16.97
N THR A 78 0.90 5.83 -17.89
CA THR A 78 0.09 5.46 -19.06
C THR A 78 -1.19 4.73 -18.64
N LYS A 79 -1.11 3.87 -17.64
CA LYS A 79 -2.27 3.17 -17.10
C LYS A 79 -3.26 4.15 -16.45
N LEU A 80 -2.77 5.08 -15.64
CA LEU A 80 -3.63 6.12 -15.06
C LEU A 80 -4.27 7.00 -16.13
N ILE A 81 -3.58 7.33 -17.23
CA ILE A 81 -4.19 8.06 -18.35
C ILE A 81 -5.36 7.26 -18.95
N ALA A 82 -5.19 5.96 -19.16
CA ALA A 82 -6.25 5.10 -19.66
C ALA A 82 -7.43 5.03 -18.68
N MET A 83 -7.17 4.80 -17.41
CA MET A 83 -8.18 4.71 -16.35
C MET A 83 -8.96 6.02 -16.16
N GLY A 84 -8.33 7.18 -16.37
CA GLY A 84 -8.99 8.49 -16.29
C GLY A 84 -10.11 8.69 -17.33
N MET A 85 -10.17 7.85 -18.35
CA MET A 85 -11.19 7.87 -19.38
C MET A 85 -12.34 6.88 -19.11
N CYS A 86 -12.24 6.03 -18.10
CA CYS A 86 -13.22 4.98 -17.79
C CYS A 86 -14.39 5.46 -16.91
N GLY A 87 -14.31 6.66 -16.33
CA GLY A 87 -15.40 7.25 -15.55
C GLY A 87 -15.52 6.69 -14.12
N TYR A 88 -14.42 6.32 -13.52
CA TYR A 88 -14.39 5.93 -12.12
C TYR A 88 -14.65 7.12 -11.18
N ASP A 89 -15.30 6.84 -10.05
CA ASP A 89 -15.41 7.79 -8.93
C ASP A 89 -14.15 7.78 -8.09
N ARG A 90 -13.52 6.59 -7.96
CA ARG A 90 -12.31 6.39 -7.17
C ARG A 90 -11.42 5.29 -7.75
N ILE A 91 -10.10 5.46 -7.59
CA ILE A 91 -9.11 4.43 -7.90
C ILE A 91 -8.36 4.07 -6.61
N LEU A 92 -8.28 2.78 -6.31
CA LEU A 92 -7.46 2.22 -5.26
C LEU A 92 -6.15 1.73 -5.87
N VAL A 93 -5.02 2.22 -5.39
CA VAL A 93 -3.70 1.81 -5.87
C VAL A 93 -3.01 0.97 -4.81
N GLU A 94 -2.65 -0.26 -5.16
CA GLU A 94 -1.73 -1.09 -4.37
C GLU A 94 -0.34 -1.03 -5.03
N PRO A 95 0.62 -0.28 -4.49
CA PRO A 95 1.98 -0.29 -5.00
C PRO A 95 2.71 -1.55 -4.54
N SER A 96 3.78 -1.93 -5.24
CA SER A 96 4.70 -2.95 -4.71
C SER A 96 5.30 -2.47 -3.39
N GLY A 97 5.69 -3.41 -2.52
CA GLY A 97 6.22 -3.10 -1.18
C GLY A 97 7.58 -2.38 -1.14
N ILE A 98 8.10 -1.92 -2.27
CA ILE A 98 9.32 -1.10 -2.39
C ILE A 98 9.06 0.21 -3.14
N PHE A 99 7.79 0.58 -3.28
CA PHE A 99 7.38 1.76 -4.02
C PHE A 99 7.69 3.04 -3.24
N ASP A 100 8.25 4.02 -3.93
CA ASP A 100 8.45 5.36 -3.37
C ASP A 100 7.14 6.16 -3.44
N VAL A 101 6.57 6.46 -2.28
CA VAL A 101 5.30 7.20 -2.17
C VAL A 101 5.41 8.61 -2.79
N ASP A 102 6.58 9.24 -2.73
CA ASP A 102 6.78 10.55 -3.35
C ASP A 102 6.68 10.48 -4.88
N GLU A 103 7.12 9.38 -5.47
CA GLU A 103 6.99 9.16 -6.92
C GLU A 103 5.52 9.06 -7.37
N PHE A 104 4.66 8.49 -6.53
CA PHE A 104 3.22 8.49 -6.76
C PHE A 104 2.65 9.92 -6.79
N PHE A 105 3.03 10.75 -5.84
CA PHE A 105 2.61 12.14 -5.81
C PHE A 105 3.11 12.92 -7.02
N ASP A 106 4.39 12.76 -7.37
CA ASP A 106 4.99 13.41 -8.53
C ASP A 106 4.26 13.06 -9.83
N ILE A 107 3.91 11.78 -10.03
CA ILE A 107 3.20 11.33 -11.22
C ILE A 107 1.80 11.96 -11.30
N LEU A 108 1.06 12.03 -10.20
CA LEU A 108 -0.28 12.62 -10.18
C LEU A 108 -0.27 14.14 -10.40
N HIS A 109 0.85 14.82 -10.11
CA HIS A 109 1.01 16.25 -10.38
C HIS A 109 1.50 16.56 -11.82
N GLU A 110 1.79 15.53 -12.64
CA GLU A 110 2.13 15.73 -14.06
C GLU A 110 0.87 15.92 -14.93
N GLU A 111 0.97 16.80 -15.95
CA GLU A 111 -0.08 16.91 -16.99
C GLU A 111 -0.20 15.60 -17.80
N PRO A 112 -1.40 15.10 -18.11
CA PRO A 112 -2.71 15.68 -17.82
C PRO A 112 -3.35 15.19 -16.52
N LEU A 113 -2.65 14.36 -15.71
CA LEU A 113 -3.20 13.67 -14.53
C LEU A 113 -3.62 14.65 -13.44
N ASP A 114 -2.91 15.75 -13.28
CA ASP A 114 -3.19 16.85 -12.36
C ASP A 114 -4.59 17.48 -12.52
N ARG A 115 -5.16 17.35 -13.73
CA ARG A 115 -6.51 17.85 -14.06
C ARG A 115 -7.61 16.82 -13.89
N TRP A 116 -7.25 15.53 -13.88
CA TRP A 116 -8.21 14.42 -13.86
C TRP A 116 -8.32 13.79 -12.48
N TYR A 117 -7.23 13.82 -11.73
CA TYR A 117 -7.07 13.15 -10.47
C TYR A 117 -6.89 14.10 -9.30
N GLU A 118 -7.31 13.62 -8.16
CA GLU A 118 -7.13 14.23 -6.85
C GLU A 118 -6.60 13.14 -5.92
N ILE A 119 -5.52 13.45 -5.18
CA ILE A 119 -5.03 12.55 -4.14
C ILE A 119 -6.08 12.49 -3.04
N GLY A 120 -6.65 11.32 -2.82
CA GLY A 120 -7.65 11.07 -1.79
C GLY A 120 -6.99 10.75 -0.46
N ASN A 121 -6.79 9.46 -0.19
CA ASN A 121 -6.28 8.98 1.07
C ASN A 121 -4.98 8.18 0.88
N VAL A 122 -4.07 8.28 1.84
CA VAL A 122 -2.92 7.39 1.96
C VAL A 122 -3.10 6.57 3.23
N ILE A 123 -3.29 5.27 3.05
CA ILE A 123 -3.56 4.33 4.14
C ILE A 123 -2.43 3.32 4.17
N THR A 124 -1.74 3.23 5.31
CA THR A 124 -0.65 2.28 5.47
C THR A 124 -1.10 1.10 6.34
N VAL A 125 -0.95 -0.10 5.79
CA VAL A 125 -1.27 -1.34 6.49
C VAL A 125 -0.01 -1.90 7.15
N VAL A 126 -0.06 -2.08 8.46
CA VAL A 126 1.06 -2.59 9.27
C VAL A 126 0.61 -3.83 10.04
N ASP A 127 1.46 -4.87 10.08
CA ASP A 127 1.17 -6.06 10.88
C ASP A 127 1.26 -5.71 12.39
N ALA A 128 0.21 -6.01 13.15
CA ALA A 128 0.18 -5.80 14.60
C ALA A 128 1.23 -6.63 15.36
N LYS A 129 1.76 -7.67 14.71
CA LYS A 129 2.85 -8.54 15.20
C LYS A 129 4.16 -8.26 14.47
N LEU A 130 4.48 -6.99 14.28
CA LEU A 130 5.74 -6.61 13.67
C LEU A 130 6.92 -7.18 14.47
N GLU A 131 7.92 -7.71 13.79
CA GLU A 131 9.11 -8.24 14.44
C GLU A 131 9.83 -7.17 15.28
N GLU A 132 10.34 -7.56 16.45
CA GLU A 132 11.03 -6.63 17.36
C GLU A 132 12.29 -6.02 16.75
N LYS A 133 12.91 -6.70 15.79
CA LYS A 133 14.12 -6.24 15.10
C LYS A 133 13.98 -6.42 13.60
N LEU A 134 13.87 -5.32 12.90
CA LEU A 134 13.98 -5.26 11.46
C LEU A 134 15.40 -4.86 11.03
N SER A 135 15.76 -5.13 9.78
CA SER A 135 16.97 -4.55 9.19
C SER A 135 16.80 -3.04 9.02
N ASP A 136 17.90 -2.32 8.86
CA ASP A 136 17.84 -0.85 8.66
C ASP A 136 17.11 -0.50 7.34
N GLU A 137 17.20 -1.36 6.32
CA GLU A 137 16.45 -1.22 5.07
C GLU A 137 14.95 -1.42 5.28
N ALA A 138 14.57 -2.43 6.08
CA ALA A 138 13.17 -2.69 6.39
C ALA A 138 12.56 -1.58 7.26
N ASP A 139 13.31 -1.05 8.23
CA ASP A 139 12.90 0.12 9.02
C ASP A 139 12.71 1.36 8.12
N TYR A 140 13.63 1.55 7.15
CA TYR A 140 13.50 2.63 6.19
C TYR A 140 12.24 2.49 5.32
N LEU A 141 11.98 1.30 4.79
CA LEU A 141 10.78 1.04 4.00
C LEU A 141 9.51 1.28 4.83
N LEU A 142 9.45 0.73 6.05
CA LEU A 142 8.34 0.95 6.97
C LEU A 142 8.08 2.45 7.19
N ALA A 143 9.12 3.21 7.43
CA ALA A 143 9.02 4.65 7.64
C ALA A 143 8.60 5.38 6.35
N SER A 144 9.16 5.03 5.19
CA SER A 144 8.85 5.68 3.91
C SER A 144 7.40 5.46 3.49
N GLU A 145 6.86 4.26 3.70
CA GLU A 145 5.48 3.92 3.41
C GLU A 145 4.48 4.61 4.36
N ALA A 146 4.88 4.80 5.64
CA ALA A 146 4.03 5.42 6.64
C ALA A 146 4.13 6.94 6.68
N ALA A 147 5.22 7.54 6.20
CA ALA A 147 5.51 8.96 6.37
C ALA A 147 4.36 9.88 5.91
N ASN A 148 3.74 9.56 4.81
CA ASN A 148 2.67 10.37 4.21
C ASN A 148 1.26 9.85 4.53
N ALA A 149 1.12 8.78 5.33
CA ALA A 149 -0.18 8.18 5.62
C ALA A 149 -1.12 9.14 6.36
N GLY A 150 -2.37 9.23 5.95
CA GLY A 150 -3.42 9.86 6.74
C GLY A 150 -3.88 8.96 7.89
N CYS A 151 -3.78 7.63 7.69
CA CYS A 151 -4.19 6.61 8.64
C CYS A 151 -3.29 5.38 8.56
N ILE A 152 -3.00 4.79 9.72
CA ILE A 152 -2.35 3.49 9.86
C ILE A 152 -3.39 2.46 10.26
N VAL A 153 -3.46 1.34 9.56
CA VAL A 153 -4.40 0.25 9.89
C VAL A 153 -3.61 -0.99 10.30
N LEU A 154 -3.79 -1.44 11.53
CA LEU A 154 -3.13 -2.65 12.00
C LEU A 154 -3.86 -3.90 11.53
N SER A 155 -3.17 -4.76 10.79
CA SER A 155 -3.66 -6.09 10.45
C SER A 155 -3.40 -7.07 11.59
N ARG A 156 -4.16 -8.18 11.62
CA ARG A 156 -4.03 -9.24 12.64
C ARG A 156 -4.11 -8.74 14.08
N SER A 157 -4.74 -7.60 14.30
CA SER A 157 -4.90 -7.02 15.65
C SER A 157 -5.65 -7.94 16.60
N GLN A 158 -6.57 -8.78 16.10
CA GLN A 158 -7.29 -9.78 16.87
C GLN A 158 -6.41 -10.96 17.35
N GLU A 159 -5.24 -11.14 16.75
CA GLU A 159 -4.28 -12.19 17.10
C GLU A 159 -3.14 -11.67 17.97
N ALA A 160 -3.01 -10.35 18.08
CA ALA A 160 -1.96 -9.69 18.80
C ALA A 160 -2.39 -9.34 20.23
N SER A 161 -1.47 -9.48 21.17
CA SER A 161 -1.64 -8.95 22.52
C SER A 161 -1.47 -7.42 22.54
N GLU A 162 -2.01 -6.76 23.55
CA GLU A 162 -1.84 -5.31 23.75
C GLU A 162 -0.37 -4.92 23.73
N LYS A 163 0.51 -5.73 24.34
CA LYS A 163 1.96 -5.49 24.35
C LYS A 163 2.59 -5.58 22.97
N GLU A 164 2.17 -6.53 22.12
CA GLU A 164 2.67 -6.62 20.74
C GLU A 164 2.23 -5.41 19.93
N ILE A 165 1.00 -4.95 20.10
CA ILE A 165 0.49 -3.73 19.47
C ILE A 165 1.29 -2.51 19.92
N GLU A 166 1.52 -2.33 21.23
CA GLU A 166 2.35 -1.24 21.77
C GLU A 166 3.79 -1.29 21.22
N ASN A 167 4.38 -2.49 21.12
CA ASN A 167 5.70 -2.69 20.54
C ASN A 167 5.73 -2.28 19.08
N THR A 168 4.73 -2.69 18.29
CA THR A 168 4.61 -2.32 16.86
C THR A 168 4.52 -0.81 16.68
N VAL A 169 3.68 -0.14 17.46
CA VAL A 169 3.55 1.33 17.42
C VAL A 169 4.85 2.03 17.83
N SER A 170 5.51 1.51 18.87
CA SER A 170 6.79 2.04 19.32
C SER A 170 7.88 1.85 18.26
N HIS A 171 7.92 0.69 17.62
CA HIS A 171 8.86 0.38 16.55
C HIS A 171 8.62 1.29 15.32
N LEU A 172 7.37 1.46 14.90
CA LEU A 172 7.01 2.37 13.81
C LEU A 172 7.52 3.80 14.09
N ASN A 173 7.28 4.31 15.31
CA ASN A 173 7.76 5.63 15.70
C ASN A 173 9.29 5.72 15.78
N ALA A 174 9.98 4.65 16.18
CA ALA A 174 11.44 4.58 16.15
C ALA A 174 11.99 4.56 14.71
N ALA A 175 11.34 3.85 13.79
CA ALA A 175 11.69 3.85 12.37
C ALA A 175 11.54 5.26 11.77
N MET A 176 10.46 5.98 12.10
CA MET A 176 10.28 7.38 11.70
C MET A 176 11.41 8.28 12.20
N GLU A 177 11.89 8.05 13.41
CA GLU A 177 13.02 8.81 13.99
C GLU A 177 14.33 8.53 13.26
N LYS A 178 14.60 7.27 12.90
CA LYS A 178 15.79 6.87 12.12
C LYS A 178 15.89 7.62 10.79
N VAL A 179 14.76 7.82 10.11
CA VAL A 179 14.71 8.59 8.85
C VAL A 179 14.58 10.11 9.06
N GLN A 180 14.73 10.58 10.29
CA GLN A 180 14.63 12.00 10.65
C GLN A 180 13.25 12.63 10.31
N CYS A 181 12.21 11.83 10.22
CA CYS A 181 10.84 12.30 10.11
C CYS A 181 10.33 12.79 11.47
N LYS A 182 9.67 13.94 11.49
CA LYS A 182 9.15 14.54 12.74
C LYS A 182 7.83 13.91 13.20
N ARG A 183 7.16 13.22 12.29
CA ARG A 183 5.86 12.64 12.56
C ARG A 183 5.94 11.50 13.59
N ARG A 184 4.93 11.43 14.44
CA ARG A 184 4.73 10.36 15.42
C ARG A 184 3.27 9.94 15.39
N PHE A 185 3.04 8.64 15.27
CA PHE A 185 1.71 8.06 15.20
C PHE A 185 1.17 7.77 16.58
N LYS A 186 -0.06 8.12 16.83
CA LYS A 186 -0.80 7.83 18.04
C LYS A 186 -2.29 7.66 17.76
N ASP A 187 -2.96 8.72 17.40
CA ASP A 187 -4.41 8.75 17.23
C ASP A 187 -4.85 8.36 15.81
N GLU A 188 -3.91 8.37 14.85
CA GLU A 188 -4.14 7.97 13.47
C GLU A 188 -4.05 6.45 13.25
N ILE A 189 -3.89 5.66 14.32
CA ILE A 189 -3.75 4.20 14.25
C ILE A 189 -5.08 3.55 14.53
N VAL A 190 -5.61 2.81 13.58
CA VAL A 190 -6.81 1.97 13.74
C VAL A 190 -6.39 0.58 14.19
N VAL A 191 -6.79 0.24 15.42
CA VAL A 191 -6.56 -1.07 16.04
C VAL A 191 -7.90 -1.75 16.23
N LYS A 192 -8.33 -2.54 15.26
CA LYS A 192 -9.63 -3.22 15.27
C LYS A 192 -9.56 -4.51 14.47
N ASP A 193 -10.32 -5.53 14.88
CA ASP A 193 -10.54 -6.70 14.03
C ASP A 193 -11.27 -6.26 12.75
N TRP A 194 -10.70 -6.56 11.62
CA TRP A 194 -11.24 -6.16 10.32
C TRP A 194 -12.59 -6.82 9.98
N THR A 195 -12.96 -7.88 10.68
CA THR A 195 -14.31 -8.49 10.56
C THR A 195 -15.38 -7.67 11.27
N ALA A 196 -14.96 -6.79 12.17
CA ALA A 196 -15.80 -5.91 12.97
C ALA A 196 -15.78 -4.45 12.50
N PHE A 197 -15.23 -4.17 11.31
CA PHE A 197 -15.30 -2.81 10.73
C PHE A 197 -16.74 -2.40 10.54
N ASP A 198 -17.06 -1.20 10.97
CA ASP A 198 -18.36 -0.57 10.83
C ASP A 198 -18.28 0.69 9.95
N GLU A 199 -19.41 1.36 9.76
CA GLU A 199 -19.50 2.56 8.93
C GLU A 199 -18.55 3.67 9.40
N ALA A 200 -18.36 3.86 10.69
CA ALA A 200 -17.47 4.88 11.23
C ALA A 200 -15.99 4.61 10.91
N ASP A 201 -15.58 3.33 10.87
CA ASP A 201 -14.23 2.96 10.45
C ASP A 201 -14.02 3.32 8.97
N TYR A 202 -14.98 2.98 8.11
CA TYR A 202 -14.89 3.31 6.68
C TYR A 202 -14.96 4.82 6.42
N GLU A 203 -15.75 5.58 7.18
CA GLU A 203 -15.73 7.03 7.11
C GLU A 203 -14.36 7.60 7.49
N THR A 204 -13.69 6.99 8.47
CA THR A 204 -12.31 7.34 8.82
C THR A 204 -11.36 7.09 7.64
N PHE A 205 -11.45 5.93 6.98
CA PHE A 205 -10.63 5.63 5.81
C PHE A 205 -10.92 6.55 4.63
N LEU A 206 -12.18 6.97 4.45
CA LEU A 206 -12.60 7.87 3.38
C LEU A 206 -12.18 9.33 3.58
N SER A 207 -11.87 9.72 4.82
CA SER A 207 -11.60 11.09 5.20
C SER A 207 -10.22 11.33 5.80
N CYS A 208 -9.39 10.29 5.95
CA CYS A 208 -8.08 10.44 6.58
C CYS A 208 -7.10 11.32 5.79
N GLY A 209 -7.30 11.44 4.47
CA GLY A 209 -6.45 12.23 3.61
C GLY A 209 -5.00 11.72 3.57
N TYR A 210 -4.05 12.64 3.48
CA TYR A 210 -2.62 12.36 3.57
C TYR A 210 -1.90 13.54 4.22
N VAL A 211 -0.70 13.28 4.74
CA VAL A 211 0.12 14.32 5.38
C VAL A 211 1.44 14.42 4.62
N PRO A 212 1.70 15.55 3.90
CA PRO A 212 2.98 15.74 3.24
C PRO A 212 4.08 15.89 4.29
N GLU A 213 5.02 14.96 4.30
CA GLU A 213 6.15 14.95 5.23
C GLU A 213 7.47 14.76 4.52
N ASN A 214 8.51 15.36 5.09
CA ASN A 214 9.87 15.20 4.61
C ASN A 214 10.63 14.23 5.51
N TYR A 215 11.34 13.32 4.90
CA TYR A 215 12.23 12.39 5.60
C TYR A 215 13.54 12.20 4.82
N ARG A 216 14.56 11.69 5.51
CA ARG A 216 15.85 11.43 4.88
C ARG A 216 15.75 10.20 3.99
N LYS A 217 15.88 10.39 2.67
CA LYS A 217 15.91 9.29 1.71
C LYS A 217 17.21 8.50 1.80
N MET A 218 17.09 7.17 1.83
CA MET A 218 18.18 6.23 1.66
C MET A 218 18.13 5.66 0.25
N HIS A 219 19.29 5.45 -0.35
CA HIS A 219 19.38 4.76 -1.63
C HIS A 219 19.41 3.26 -1.33
N ILE A 220 18.33 2.56 -1.68
CA ILE A 220 18.24 1.10 -1.56
C ILE A 220 18.53 0.51 -2.93
N GLU A 221 19.55 -0.33 -3.04
CA GLU A 221 19.81 -1.10 -4.26
C GLU A 221 18.79 -2.23 -4.39
N GLU A 222 18.05 -2.24 -5.49
CA GLU A 222 16.91 -3.15 -5.73
C GLU A 222 17.23 -4.66 -5.62
N GLY A 223 18.50 -5.04 -5.60
CA GLY A 223 18.93 -6.45 -5.53
C GLY A 223 19.16 -7.02 -4.13
N GLU A 224 19.36 -6.20 -3.10
CA GLU A 224 19.71 -6.68 -1.75
C GLU A 224 18.52 -6.76 -0.81
N THR A 225 17.55 -5.89 -0.96
CA THR A 225 16.35 -5.80 -0.09
C THR A 225 15.44 -7.02 -0.23
N PHE A 226 15.31 -7.58 -1.42
CA PHE A 226 14.47 -8.77 -1.66
C PHE A 226 14.97 -10.02 -0.94
N LYS A 227 16.27 -10.19 -0.77
CA LYS A 227 16.82 -11.38 -0.07
C LYS A 227 16.48 -11.40 1.42
N SER A 228 16.31 -10.24 2.05
CA SER A 228 16.00 -10.12 3.48
C SER A 228 14.51 -10.21 3.79
N LEU A 229 13.64 -9.73 2.89
CA LEU A 229 12.18 -9.76 3.05
C LEU A 229 11.55 -11.13 2.76
N TYR A 230 12.17 -11.96 1.92
CA TYR A 230 11.65 -13.29 1.57
C TYR A 230 11.74 -14.34 2.69
N PHE A 231 12.50 -14.09 3.75
CA PHE A 231 12.67 -15.04 4.85
C PHE A 231 11.69 -14.86 6.01
N MET A 232 10.81 -13.86 5.95
CA MET A 232 9.85 -13.59 7.00
C MET A 232 8.51 -14.28 6.74
N ASN A 233 8.35 -15.53 7.18
CA ASN A 233 7.07 -16.26 7.35
C ASN A 233 6.33 -16.77 6.11
N LEU A 234 7.00 -17.17 5.03
CA LEU A 234 6.33 -17.75 3.87
C LEU A 234 6.86 -19.13 3.49
N ASP A 235 6.52 -20.16 4.27
CA ASP A 235 6.87 -21.56 3.93
C ASP A 235 6.23 -22.08 2.63
N THR A 236 5.24 -21.38 2.07
CA THR A 236 4.53 -21.83 0.86
C THR A 236 4.67 -20.95 -0.37
N VAL A 237 4.97 -19.65 -0.24
CA VAL A 237 5.08 -18.71 -1.38
C VAL A 237 6.52 -18.55 -1.86
N SER A 238 7.53 -18.82 -1.01
CA SER A 238 8.95 -18.73 -1.36
C SER A 238 9.36 -19.68 -2.50
N TYR A 239 8.66 -20.81 -2.67
CA TYR A 239 9.00 -21.81 -3.69
C TYR A 239 8.66 -21.39 -5.13
N THR A 240 7.67 -20.55 -5.33
CA THR A 240 7.26 -20.09 -6.67
C THR A 240 8.12 -18.93 -7.17
N HIS A 241 8.61 -18.08 -6.31
CA HIS A 241 9.47 -16.96 -6.71
C HIS A 241 10.94 -17.35 -6.96
N LEU A 242 11.48 -18.31 -6.21
CA LEU A 242 12.85 -18.80 -6.44
C LEU A 242 13.02 -19.50 -7.79
N ARG A 243 11.98 -20.11 -8.37
CA ARG A 243 12.05 -20.75 -9.69
C ARG A 243 11.98 -19.77 -10.88
N ALA A 244 11.51 -18.56 -10.70
CA ALA A 244 11.44 -17.57 -11.77
C ALA A 244 12.79 -16.89 -12.09
N HIS A 245 13.80 -17.05 -11.22
CA HIS A 245 15.15 -16.50 -11.42
C HIS A 245 16.20 -17.53 -11.86
N GLU A 246 15.84 -18.81 -12.00
CA GLU A 246 16.76 -19.88 -12.44
C GLU A 246 16.56 -20.33 -13.91
N THR A 247 15.80 -19.59 -14.70
CA THR A 247 15.67 -19.77 -16.16
C THR A 247 16.03 -18.44 -16.87
#